data_46376c23d6f32f29b44425ef1d534c9e
#
_entry.id   46376c23d6f32f29b44425ef1d534c9e
#
_cell.length_a   1.000
_cell.length_b   1.000
_cell.length_c   1.000
_cell.angle_alpha   90.00
_cell.angle_beta   90.00
_cell.angle_gamma   90.00
#
_symmetry.space_group_name_H-M   'P 1'
#
loop_
_entity.id
_entity.type
_entity.pdbx_description
1 polymer ?
#
loop_
_entity_poly.entity_id
_entity_poly.type
_entity_poly.pdbx_seq_one_letter_code
_entity_poly.pdbx_strand_id
1 'polypeptide(L)'
;MRRTAAALLTALLAICAAVVLPGTAQAASSPGSCTTAYGGPMGSATCRGVAPGTQWRAVVGCFYIVSGQPVPFQVVGNIVTGDGTSTGACTGASYATKYIDAVVVGIAGSQGRLVGYGGKCVDIRSGKTTVATPVQVYDCNGTGAQWWTMGQDNTVRALGMCLNVVWGRSENGTKVEIYDCVPGSQSEQWVPQADGSLKNILTGKCLDDLGFNTANGTQLGIWDCNGLANQKWVLTP
;
A
#
# COMPACT_ATOMS: atom_id res chain seq x y z
N MET A 1 -4.37 -67.14 -43.82
CA MET A 1 -4.52 -65.67 -43.94
C MET A 1 -4.99 -65.15 -42.60
N ARG A 2 -4.08 -64.64 -41.79
CA ARG A 2 -4.40 -64.07 -40.46
C ARG A 2 -4.26 -62.54 -40.56
N ARG A 3 -5.39 -61.84 -40.31
CA ARG A 3 -5.41 -60.37 -40.24
C ARG A 3 -5.19 -59.99 -38.79
N THR A 4 -4.10 -59.34 -38.53
CA THR A 4 -3.80 -58.68 -37.25
C THR A 4 -4.46 -57.30 -37.23
N ALA A 5 -5.35 -57.10 -36.26
CA ALA A 5 -5.92 -55.76 -35.97
C ALA A 5 -4.97 -55.02 -35.06
N ALA A 6 -4.50 -53.84 -35.50
CA ALA A 6 -3.72 -52.90 -34.67
C ALA A 6 -4.74 -51.99 -33.92
N ALA A 7 -4.66 -52.04 -32.58
CA ALA A 7 -5.41 -51.15 -31.71
C ALA A 7 -4.64 -49.84 -31.57
N LEU A 8 -5.22 -48.75 -32.05
CA LEU A 8 -4.73 -47.38 -31.78
C LEU A 8 -5.19 -46.92 -30.39
N LEU A 9 -4.24 -46.85 -29.44
CA LEU A 9 -4.45 -46.15 -28.18
C LEU A 9 -4.30 -44.66 -28.41
N THR A 10 -5.41 -43.93 -28.40
CA THR A 10 -5.42 -42.45 -28.30
C THR A 10 -5.19 -42.05 -26.84
N ALA A 11 -3.99 -41.58 -26.53
CA ALA A 11 -3.71 -40.93 -25.25
C ALA A 11 -4.32 -39.53 -25.24
N LEU A 12 -5.38 -39.34 -24.43
CA LEU A 12 -5.86 -38.00 -24.08
C LEU A 12 -4.84 -37.36 -23.13
N LEU A 13 -4.09 -36.40 -23.67
CA LEU A 13 -3.36 -35.46 -22.82
C LEU A 13 -4.37 -34.49 -22.18
N ALA A 14 -4.65 -34.70 -20.90
CA ALA A 14 -5.32 -33.69 -20.08
C ALA A 14 -4.36 -32.48 -19.91
N ILE A 15 -4.61 -31.43 -20.67
CA ILE A 15 -3.93 -30.14 -20.47
C ILE A 15 -4.53 -29.54 -19.19
N CYS A 16 -3.88 -29.73 -18.05
CA CYS A 16 -4.11 -28.90 -16.86
C CYS A 16 -3.65 -27.48 -17.19
N ALA A 17 -4.60 -26.64 -17.62
CA ALA A 17 -4.38 -25.21 -17.65
C ALA A 17 -4.20 -24.76 -16.21
N ALA A 18 -2.94 -24.53 -15.81
CA ALA A 18 -2.63 -23.82 -14.58
C ALA A 18 -3.21 -22.41 -14.73
N VAL A 19 -4.30 -22.14 -14.02
CA VAL A 19 -4.80 -20.79 -13.82
C VAL A 19 -3.72 -20.05 -13.03
N VAL A 20 -2.89 -19.29 -13.74
CA VAL A 20 -1.97 -18.33 -13.12
C VAL A 20 -2.84 -17.26 -12.51
N LEU A 21 -3.07 -17.36 -11.21
CA LEU A 21 -3.67 -16.27 -10.44
C LEU A 21 -2.70 -15.09 -10.50
N PRO A 22 -3.12 -13.90 -10.92
CA PRO A 22 -2.25 -12.75 -10.94
C PRO A 22 -1.93 -12.33 -9.49
N GLY A 23 -0.64 -12.31 -9.20
CA GLY A 23 -0.09 -11.65 -8.03
C GLY A 23 -0.10 -12.50 -6.76
N THR A 24 0.95 -13.29 -6.56
CA THR A 24 1.42 -13.52 -5.19
C THR A 24 1.75 -12.15 -4.60
N ALA A 25 0.83 -11.60 -3.81
CA ALA A 25 1.16 -10.51 -2.92
C ALA A 25 2.36 -11.00 -2.10
N GLN A 26 3.52 -10.41 -2.33
CA GLN A 26 4.69 -10.64 -1.52
C GLN A 26 4.26 -10.34 -0.09
N ALA A 27 4.39 -11.28 0.81
CA ALA A 27 3.97 -11.12 2.19
C ALA A 27 4.60 -9.83 2.71
N ALA A 28 3.76 -8.84 2.98
CA ALA A 28 4.18 -7.66 3.73
C ALA A 28 4.81 -8.19 5.02
N SER A 29 5.96 -7.66 5.41
CA SER A 29 6.65 -8.12 6.62
C SER A 29 5.66 -8.13 7.77
N SER A 30 5.47 -9.31 8.37
CA SER A 30 4.58 -9.45 9.53
C SER A 30 5.06 -8.51 10.64
N PRO A 31 4.20 -7.74 11.29
CA PRO A 31 4.60 -6.77 12.32
C PRO A 31 5.26 -7.43 13.54
N GLY A 32 5.07 -8.72 13.72
CA GLY A 32 5.57 -9.54 14.83
C GLY A 32 5.13 -10.99 14.67
N SER A 33 5.05 -11.75 15.77
CA SER A 33 4.43 -13.08 15.77
C SER A 33 2.92 -12.93 15.73
N CYS A 34 2.28 -13.27 14.62
CA CYS A 34 0.85 -13.10 14.42
C CYS A 34 0.11 -14.43 14.31
N THR A 35 -1.04 -14.52 14.95
CA THR A 35 -2.00 -15.61 14.79
C THR A 35 -3.28 -15.05 14.16
N THR A 36 -3.92 -15.83 13.30
CA THR A 36 -5.13 -15.43 12.60
C THR A 36 -6.31 -16.30 13.00
N ALA A 37 -7.50 -15.70 13.06
CA ALA A 37 -8.76 -16.40 13.30
C ALA A 37 -9.84 -15.88 12.36
N TYR A 38 -10.76 -16.76 11.96
CA TYR A 38 -11.91 -16.40 11.14
C TYR A 38 -13.15 -17.17 11.57
N GLY A 39 -14.32 -16.55 11.42
CA GLY A 39 -15.61 -17.17 11.72
C GLY A 39 -16.74 -16.31 11.18
N GLY A 40 -17.64 -16.92 10.39
CA GLY A 40 -18.71 -16.18 9.72
C GLY A 40 -18.17 -15.04 8.85
N PRO A 41 -18.69 -13.81 9.01
CA PRO A 41 -18.22 -12.66 8.23
C PRO A 41 -16.96 -11.99 8.82
N MET A 42 -16.41 -12.50 9.92
CA MET A 42 -15.32 -11.85 10.65
C MET A 42 -13.99 -12.55 10.42
N GLY A 43 -12.94 -11.75 10.27
CA GLY A 43 -11.56 -12.21 10.29
C GLY A 43 -10.72 -11.32 11.19
N SER A 44 -9.76 -11.90 11.90
CA SER A 44 -8.88 -11.16 12.80
C SER A 44 -7.44 -11.68 12.72
N ALA A 45 -6.50 -10.78 13.00
CA ALA A 45 -5.11 -11.10 13.28
C ALA A 45 -4.77 -10.57 14.67
N THR A 46 -4.09 -11.38 15.47
CA THR A 46 -3.54 -10.98 16.78
C THR A 46 -2.03 -11.10 16.72
N CYS A 47 -1.32 -9.98 16.89
CA CYS A 47 0.13 -9.92 16.84
C CYS A 47 0.72 -9.59 18.20
N ARG A 48 1.90 -10.17 18.48
CA ARG A 48 2.69 -9.96 19.68
C ARG A 48 4.16 -9.76 19.35
N GLY A 49 4.89 -9.07 20.24
CA GLY A 49 6.28 -8.70 20.00
C GLY A 49 6.43 -7.67 18.88
N VAL A 50 5.40 -6.88 18.67
CA VAL A 50 5.39 -5.80 17.69
C VAL A 50 6.25 -4.65 18.23
N ALA A 51 7.17 -4.15 17.40
CA ALA A 51 8.03 -3.04 17.80
C ALA A 51 7.18 -1.83 18.25
N PRO A 52 7.58 -1.12 19.32
CA PRO A 52 6.86 0.06 19.79
C PRO A 52 6.60 1.07 18.69
N GLY A 53 5.38 1.62 18.63
CA GLY A 53 4.97 2.59 17.61
C GLY A 53 4.62 2.00 16.25
N THR A 54 4.93 0.72 15.98
CA THR A 54 4.52 0.07 14.72
C THR A 54 3.01 -0.03 14.66
N GLN A 55 2.44 0.50 13.58
CA GLN A 55 1.03 0.36 13.25
C GLN A 55 0.82 -0.76 12.23
N TRP A 56 -0.20 -1.54 12.46
CA TRP A 56 -0.56 -2.64 11.59
C TRP A 56 -2.07 -2.88 11.61
N ARG A 57 -2.58 -3.62 10.64
CA ARG A 57 -3.97 -4.05 10.59
C ARG A 57 -4.11 -5.40 9.92
N ALA A 58 -5.21 -6.09 10.20
CA ALA A 58 -5.60 -7.28 9.46
C ALA A 58 -6.07 -6.91 8.05
N VAL A 59 -5.70 -7.71 7.06
CA VAL A 59 -6.31 -7.73 5.73
C VAL A 59 -7.07 -9.04 5.63
N VAL A 60 -8.39 -8.97 5.53
CA VAL A 60 -9.28 -10.12 5.53
C VAL A 60 -9.79 -10.36 4.11
N GLY A 61 -9.51 -11.54 3.57
CA GLY A 61 -10.11 -11.98 2.32
C GLY A 61 -11.58 -12.30 2.54
N CYS A 62 -12.43 -11.71 1.72
CA CYS A 62 -13.88 -11.93 1.70
C CYS A 62 -14.32 -12.45 0.34
N PHE A 63 -15.51 -13.04 0.27
CA PHE A 63 -16.14 -13.36 -1.01
C PHE A 63 -17.66 -13.21 -0.90
N TYR A 64 -18.29 -12.91 -2.01
CA TYR A 64 -19.74 -12.97 -2.19
C TYR A 64 -20.05 -13.85 -3.39
N ILE A 65 -21.27 -14.36 -3.46
CA ILE A 65 -21.67 -15.28 -4.52
C ILE A 65 -22.45 -14.53 -5.60
N VAL A 66 -21.99 -14.64 -6.85
CA VAL A 66 -22.69 -14.14 -8.04
C VAL A 66 -22.92 -15.32 -8.98
N SER A 67 -24.16 -15.61 -9.30
CA SER A 67 -24.54 -16.74 -10.17
C SER A 67 -23.90 -18.07 -9.76
N GLY A 68 -23.81 -18.32 -8.44
CA GLY A 68 -23.23 -19.54 -7.88
C GLY A 68 -21.69 -19.57 -7.85
N GLN A 69 -21.01 -18.50 -8.27
CA GLN A 69 -19.55 -18.40 -8.25
C GLN A 69 -19.06 -17.43 -7.17
N PRO A 70 -17.99 -17.76 -6.42
CA PRO A 70 -17.40 -16.86 -5.45
C PRO A 70 -16.64 -15.75 -6.15
N VAL A 71 -16.93 -14.50 -5.80
CA VAL A 71 -16.20 -13.31 -6.23
C VAL A 71 -15.39 -12.80 -5.03
N PRO A 72 -14.05 -12.90 -5.06
CA PRO A 72 -13.20 -12.48 -3.95
C PRO A 72 -13.04 -10.95 -3.89
N PHE A 73 -12.95 -10.43 -2.67
CA PHE A 73 -12.54 -9.06 -2.39
C PHE A 73 -11.83 -9.02 -1.05
N GLN A 74 -11.29 -7.87 -0.66
CA GLN A 74 -10.61 -7.71 0.62
C GLN A 74 -11.23 -6.58 1.43
N VAL A 75 -11.26 -6.77 2.74
CA VAL A 75 -11.55 -5.72 3.71
C VAL A 75 -10.36 -5.56 4.66
N VAL A 76 -10.23 -4.37 5.22
CA VAL A 76 -9.16 -4.08 6.18
C VAL A 76 -9.77 -3.92 7.58
N GLY A 77 -9.04 -4.40 8.57
CA GLY A 77 -9.38 -4.23 9.97
C GLY A 77 -8.99 -2.86 10.52
N ASN A 78 -9.33 -2.65 11.78
CA ASN A 78 -8.88 -1.48 12.54
C ASN A 78 -7.36 -1.44 12.65
N ILE A 79 -6.78 -0.23 12.67
CA ILE A 79 -5.35 -0.04 12.92
C ILE A 79 -5.06 -0.32 14.41
N VAL A 80 -4.01 -1.09 14.66
CA VAL A 80 -3.46 -1.41 15.99
C VAL A 80 -2.04 -0.88 16.06
N THR A 81 -1.68 -0.29 17.19
CA THR A 81 -0.31 0.16 17.48
C THR A 81 0.32 -0.76 18.51
N GLY A 82 1.47 -1.35 18.18
CA GLY A 82 2.11 -2.35 19.05
C GLY A 82 1.36 -3.67 19.09
N ASP A 83 1.44 -4.39 20.21
CA ASP A 83 0.73 -5.66 20.42
C ASP A 83 -0.78 -5.45 20.44
N GLY A 84 -1.53 -6.38 19.87
CA GLY A 84 -2.98 -6.29 19.89
C GLY A 84 -3.69 -7.16 18.87
N THR A 85 -4.98 -6.87 18.66
CA THR A 85 -5.83 -7.57 17.69
C THR A 85 -6.50 -6.58 16.76
N SER A 86 -6.35 -6.82 15.46
CA SER A 86 -7.08 -6.13 14.40
C SER A 86 -8.15 -7.05 13.84
N THR A 87 -9.36 -6.53 13.62
CA THR A 87 -10.50 -7.29 13.14
C THR A 87 -11.14 -6.59 11.95
N GLY A 88 -11.38 -7.32 10.88
CA GLY A 88 -12.12 -6.88 9.71
C GLY A 88 -13.43 -7.65 9.55
N ALA A 89 -14.48 -6.99 9.08
CA ALA A 89 -15.79 -7.58 8.83
C ALA A 89 -16.14 -7.53 7.33
N CYS A 90 -16.47 -8.67 6.75
CA CYS A 90 -17.05 -8.75 5.42
C CYS A 90 -18.50 -8.22 5.49
N THR A 91 -18.83 -7.25 4.65
CA THR A 91 -20.16 -6.63 4.63
C THR A 91 -21.15 -7.38 3.75
N GLY A 92 -22.45 -7.28 4.06
CA GLY A 92 -23.53 -7.95 3.32
C GLY A 92 -23.61 -9.45 3.60
N ALA A 93 -24.03 -10.23 2.62
CA ALA A 93 -24.09 -11.71 2.69
C ALA A 93 -22.74 -12.36 2.36
N SER A 94 -21.63 -11.72 2.75
CA SER A 94 -20.27 -12.14 2.43
C SER A 94 -19.66 -12.91 3.60
N TYR A 95 -18.71 -13.76 3.30
CA TYR A 95 -18.03 -14.60 4.28
C TYR A 95 -16.54 -14.31 4.27
N ALA A 96 -15.90 -14.35 5.46
CA ALA A 96 -14.46 -14.31 5.57
C ALA A 96 -13.84 -15.60 5.02
N THR A 97 -12.78 -15.47 4.26
CA THR A 97 -11.99 -16.61 3.78
C THR A 97 -10.91 -16.95 4.80
N LYS A 98 -10.23 -18.07 4.56
CA LYS A 98 -9.05 -18.49 5.31
C LYS A 98 -7.84 -17.54 5.14
N TYR A 99 -7.89 -16.64 4.16
CA TYR A 99 -6.82 -15.69 3.89
C TYR A 99 -6.97 -14.47 4.80
N ILE A 100 -6.12 -14.39 5.79
CA ILE A 100 -6.00 -13.24 6.70
C ILE A 100 -4.51 -12.95 6.83
N ASP A 101 -4.12 -11.73 6.62
CA ASP A 101 -2.75 -11.26 6.77
C ASP A 101 -2.70 -10.12 7.79
N ALA A 102 -1.54 -9.92 8.41
CA ALA A 102 -1.26 -8.78 9.29
C ALA A 102 -0.24 -7.88 8.60
N VAL A 103 -0.68 -6.72 8.15
CA VAL A 103 0.12 -5.81 7.34
C VAL A 103 0.54 -4.60 8.15
N VAL A 104 1.85 -4.29 8.17
CA VAL A 104 2.36 -3.03 8.71
C VAL A 104 1.84 -1.89 7.84
N VAL A 105 1.19 -0.91 8.47
CA VAL A 105 0.64 0.27 7.79
C VAL A 105 1.40 1.54 8.11
N GLY A 106 2.35 1.48 9.03
CA GLY A 106 3.20 2.60 9.37
C GLY A 106 3.76 2.51 10.78
N ILE A 107 4.58 3.47 11.12
CA ILE A 107 4.99 3.73 12.51
C ILE A 107 4.32 5.06 12.88
N ALA A 108 3.26 4.99 13.69
CA ALA A 108 2.50 6.18 14.07
C ALA A 108 3.38 7.19 14.80
N GLY A 109 3.31 8.42 14.36
CA GLY A 109 4.10 9.49 14.95
C GLY A 109 5.58 9.46 14.59
N SER A 110 6.03 8.54 13.72
CA SER A 110 7.38 8.61 13.18
C SER A 110 7.57 9.89 12.40
N GLN A 111 8.68 10.56 12.69
CA GLN A 111 9.05 11.82 12.06
C GLN A 111 10.44 11.70 11.47
N GLY A 112 10.65 12.37 10.38
CA GLY A 112 11.95 12.40 9.72
C GLY A 112 11.89 12.92 8.31
N ARG A 113 13.00 12.83 7.63
CA ARG A 113 13.12 13.15 6.21
C ARG A 113 12.71 11.93 5.39
N LEU A 114 11.86 12.09 4.40
CA LEU A 114 11.61 11.07 3.40
C LEU A 114 12.70 11.18 2.34
N VAL A 115 13.68 10.27 2.39
CA VAL A 115 14.83 10.24 1.47
C VAL A 115 14.56 9.22 0.37
N GLY A 116 14.68 9.65 -0.87
CA GLY A 116 14.42 8.83 -2.04
C GLY A 116 15.61 8.70 -2.98
N TYR A 117 15.29 8.45 -4.26
CA TYR A 117 16.27 8.25 -5.32
C TYR A 117 17.28 9.38 -5.39
N GLY A 118 18.55 9.02 -5.63
CA GLY A 118 19.67 9.98 -5.67
C GLY A 118 19.98 10.66 -4.34
N GLY A 119 19.48 10.16 -3.21
CA GLY A 119 19.67 10.76 -1.89
C GLY A 119 18.92 12.07 -1.68
N LYS A 120 17.90 12.34 -2.50
CA LYS A 120 17.06 13.53 -2.41
C LYS A 120 15.96 13.39 -1.38
N CYS A 121 15.61 14.52 -0.76
CA CYS A 121 14.51 14.61 0.21
C CYS A 121 13.20 15.06 -0.45
N VAL A 122 12.09 14.52 0.03
CA VAL A 122 10.74 15.05 -0.26
C VAL A 122 10.64 16.41 0.43
N ASP A 123 10.31 17.44 -0.33
CA ASP A 123 10.44 18.84 0.06
C ASP A 123 9.22 19.66 -0.35
N ILE A 124 8.71 20.50 0.57
CA ILE A 124 7.70 21.49 0.26
C ILE A 124 8.42 22.68 -0.39
N ARG A 125 8.06 23.01 -1.64
CA ARG A 125 8.72 24.08 -2.40
C ARG A 125 8.80 25.39 -1.63
N SER A 126 10.05 25.84 -1.41
CA SER A 126 10.36 27.07 -0.68
C SER A 126 9.81 27.13 0.76
N GLY A 127 9.42 25.99 1.35
CA GLY A 127 8.85 25.93 2.70
C GLY A 127 7.52 26.67 2.85
N LYS A 128 6.80 26.94 1.76
CA LYS A 128 5.52 27.63 1.78
C LYS A 128 4.40 26.73 2.25
N THR A 129 3.53 27.22 3.14
CA THR A 129 2.36 26.50 3.66
C THR A 129 1.05 26.90 2.96
N THR A 130 1.15 27.59 1.82
CA THR A 130 -0.02 27.90 1.00
C THR A 130 -0.56 26.63 0.34
N VAL A 131 -1.86 26.42 0.39
CA VAL A 131 -2.56 25.34 -0.32
C VAL A 131 -2.11 25.29 -1.79
N ALA A 132 -2.00 24.09 -2.34
CA ALA A 132 -1.51 23.81 -3.68
C ALA A 132 -0.01 24.14 -3.91
N THR A 133 0.77 24.32 -2.84
CA THR A 133 2.24 24.40 -2.98
C THR A 133 2.79 23.04 -3.43
N PRO A 134 3.57 22.99 -4.53
CA PRO A 134 4.15 21.77 -5.02
C PRO A 134 5.04 21.05 -4.00
N VAL A 135 4.96 19.73 -3.97
CA VAL A 135 5.95 18.88 -3.30
C VAL A 135 6.93 18.35 -4.35
N GLN A 136 8.20 18.43 -4.05
CA GLN A 136 9.32 18.23 -4.99
C GLN A 136 10.41 17.37 -4.37
N VAL A 137 11.39 16.96 -5.17
CA VAL A 137 12.69 16.51 -4.66
C VAL A 137 13.64 17.70 -4.54
N TYR A 138 14.43 17.68 -3.48
CA TYR A 138 15.46 18.70 -3.23
C TYR A 138 16.63 18.09 -2.45
N ASP A 139 17.80 18.73 -2.48
CA ASP A 139 18.90 18.36 -1.60
C ASP A 139 18.43 18.37 -0.14
N CYS A 140 18.80 17.34 0.62
CA CYS A 140 18.45 17.29 2.03
C CYS A 140 19.16 18.42 2.78
N ASN A 141 18.38 19.37 3.31
CA ASN A 141 18.89 20.61 3.92
C ASN A 141 18.48 20.78 5.39
N GLY A 142 17.76 19.81 5.96
CA GLY A 142 17.37 19.79 7.37
C GLY A 142 16.29 20.80 7.76
N THR A 143 15.63 21.46 6.81
CA THR A 143 14.54 22.40 7.10
C THR A 143 13.23 21.68 7.45
N GLY A 144 12.29 22.40 8.09
CA GLY A 144 10.96 21.87 8.38
C GLY A 144 10.15 21.48 7.13
N ALA A 145 10.53 22.03 5.95
CA ALA A 145 9.92 21.67 4.66
C ALA A 145 10.18 20.22 4.23
N GLN A 146 11.16 19.58 4.87
CA GLN A 146 11.59 18.20 4.61
C GLN A 146 11.33 17.27 5.79
N TRP A 147 10.73 17.81 6.88
CA TRP A 147 10.47 17.04 8.09
C TRP A 147 9.03 16.55 8.10
N TRP A 148 8.85 15.29 7.77
CA TRP A 148 7.54 14.67 7.58
C TRP A 148 7.14 13.85 8.79
N THR A 149 5.87 13.87 9.14
CA THR A 149 5.24 13.05 10.17
C THR A 149 4.26 12.08 9.53
N MET A 150 4.40 10.79 9.85
CA MET A 150 3.44 9.77 9.45
C MET A 150 2.27 9.79 10.43
N GLY A 151 1.12 10.27 10.00
CA GLY A 151 -0.08 10.37 10.83
C GLY A 151 -0.74 9.02 11.11
N GLN A 152 -1.43 8.90 12.24
CA GLN A 152 -2.22 7.70 12.58
C GLN A 152 -3.41 7.49 11.63
N ASP A 153 -3.85 8.53 10.96
CA ASP A 153 -4.92 8.56 9.95
C ASP A 153 -4.39 8.28 8.53
N ASN A 154 -3.16 7.78 8.42
CA ASN A 154 -2.43 7.56 7.17
C ASN A 154 -2.07 8.85 6.40
N THR A 155 -2.24 10.03 6.98
CA THR A 155 -1.75 11.25 6.35
C THR A 155 -0.23 11.39 6.51
N VAL A 156 0.41 12.02 5.55
CA VAL A 156 1.83 12.38 5.60
C VAL A 156 1.92 13.90 5.68
N ARG A 157 2.45 14.42 6.78
CA ARG A 157 2.34 15.84 7.14
C ARG A 157 3.69 16.49 7.31
N ALA A 158 3.84 17.71 6.81
CA ALA A 158 4.94 18.60 7.13
C ALA A 158 4.43 20.04 7.24
N LEU A 159 4.99 20.83 8.16
CA LEU A 159 4.58 22.22 8.42
C LEU A 159 3.06 22.37 8.68
N GLY A 160 2.40 21.36 9.23
CA GLY A 160 0.96 21.36 9.50
C GLY A 160 0.07 21.05 8.29
N MET A 161 0.64 20.83 7.12
CA MET A 161 -0.06 20.53 5.87
C MET A 161 0.05 19.03 5.51
N CYS A 162 -0.89 18.53 4.73
CA CYS A 162 -0.93 17.14 4.28
C CYS A 162 -0.42 16.99 2.84
N LEU A 163 0.36 15.93 2.58
CA LEU A 163 0.72 15.50 1.23
C LEU A 163 -0.53 15.04 0.49
N ASN A 164 -0.87 15.69 -0.61
CA ASN A 164 -2.10 15.49 -1.35
C ASN A 164 -1.85 15.18 -2.82
N VAL A 165 -2.68 14.31 -3.39
CA VAL A 165 -2.73 14.11 -4.86
C VAL A 165 -3.62 15.17 -5.47
N VAL A 166 -3.07 15.96 -6.40
CA VAL A 166 -3.77 17.06 -7.07
C VAL A 166 -5.12 16.61 -7.62
N TRP A 167 -6.19 17.22 -7.13
CA TRP A 167 -7.58 16.93 -7.49
C TRP A 167 -8.01 15.47 -7.31
N GLY A 168 -7.25 14.65 -6.57
CA GLY A 168 -7.52 13.22 -6.42
C GLY A 168 -7.47 12.43 -7.74
N ARG A 169 -6.83 12.96 -8.77
CA ARG A 169 -6.71 12.30 -10.08
C ARG A 169 -5.83 11.06 -10.02
N SER A 170 -6.17 10.03 -10.80
CA SER A 170 -5.48 8.74 -10.79
C SER A 170 -4.61 8.46 -12.02
N GLU A 171 -4.44 9.44 -12.92
CA GLU A 171 -3.58 9.27 -14.08
C GLU A 171 -2.10 9.26 -13.68
N ASN A 172 -1.29 8.43 -14.35
CA ASN A 172 0.16 8.43 -14.19
C ASN A 172 0.74 9.81 -14.50
N GLY A 173 1.61 10.30 -13.62
CA GLY A 173 2.19 11.65 -13.73
C GLY A 173 1.38 12.75 -13.06
N THR A 174 0.19 12.43 -12.48
CA THR A 174 -0.53 13.39 -11.64
C THR A 174 0.38 13.87 -10.53
N LYS A 175 0.46 15.19 -10.36
CA LYS A 175 1.37 15.83 -9.40
C LYS A 175 0.87 15.71 -7.96
N VAL A 176 1.79 15.85 -7.03
CA VAL A 176 1.47 15.98 -5.61
C VAL A 176 1.83 17.38 -5.11
N GLU A 177 1.08 17.80 -4.12
CA GLU A 177 1.13 19.13 -3.49
C GLU A 177 0.86 18.99 -2.00
N ILE A 178 1.00 20.07 -1.25
CA ILE A 178 0.41 20.12 0.10
C ILE A 178 -0.98 20.75 0.04
N TYR A 179 -1.84 20.28 0.94
CA TYR A 179 -3.20 20.79 1.13
C TYR A 179 -3.55 20.88 2.62
N ASP A 180 -4.62 21.61 2.97
CA ASP A 180 -5.17 21.55 4.31
C ASP A 180 -5.57 20.12 4.63
N CYS A 181 -5.22 19.63 5.83
CA CYS A 181 -5.55 18.26 6.20
C CYS A 181 -7.07 18.09 6.39
N VAL A 182 -7.72 17.39 5.48
CA VAL A 182 -9.16 17.14 5.51
C VAL A 182 -9.42 15.76 6.11
N PRO A 183 -10.10 15.65 7.27
CA PRO A 183 -10.38 14.37 7.90
C PRO A 183 -11.08 13.39 6.93
N GLY A 184 -10.49 12.21 6.75
CA GLY A 184 -11.04 11.17 5.89
C GLY A 184 -10.77 11.33 4.39
N SER A 185 -10.10 12.39 3.95
CA SER A 185 -9.71 12.60 2.55
C SER A 185 -8.71 11.54 2.09
N GLN A 186 -9.13 10.61 1.24
CA GLN A 186 -8.28 9.53 0.77
C GLN A 186 -7.15 9.99 -0.17
N SER A 187 -7.27 11.17 -0.81
CA SER A 187 -6.21 11.77 -1.62
C SER A 187 -4.99 12.18 -0.78
N GLU A 188 -5.18 12.36 0.53
CA GLU A 188 -4.16 12.71 1.51
C GLU A 188 -3.64 11.50 2.30
N GLN A 189 -4.24 10.33 2.09
CA GLN A 189 -3.89 9.12 2.82
C GLN A 189 -2.91 8.25 2.05
N TRP A 190 -1.80 7.93 2.71
CA TRP A 190 -0.67 7.23 2.16
C TRP A 190 -0.26 6.07 3.05
N VAL A 191 -0.03 4.91 2.47
CA VAL A 191 0.35 3.71 3.20
C VAL A 191 1.76 3.30 2.80
N PRO A 192 2.72 3.32 3.73
CA PRO A 192 4.03 2.73 3.50
C PRO A 192 3.90 1.25 3.16
N GLN A 193 4.60 0.82 2.13
CA GLN A 193 4.66 -0.57 1.71
C GLN A 193 5.95 -1.22 2.19
N ALA A 194 5.97 -2.54 2.33
CA ALA A 194 7.14 -3.31 2.77
C ALA A 194 8.35 -3.14 1.84
N ASP A 195 8.11 -2.81 0.57
CA ASP A 195 9.14 -2.59 -0.43
C ASP A 195 9.72 -1.15 -0.39
N GLY A 196 9.29 -0.33 0.57
CA GLY A 196 9.71 1.07 0.73
C GLY A 196 8.93 2.07 -0.12
N SER A 197 7.94 1.65 -0.88
CA SER A 197 7.07 2.58 -1.60
C SER A 197 6.01 3.20 -0.68
N LEU A 198 5.51 4.37 -1.06
CA LEU A 198 4.44 5.09 -0.36
C LEU A 198 3.22 5.16 -1.27
N LYS A 199 2.20 4.35 -0.96
CA LYS A 199 1.03 4.15 -1.81
C LYS A 199 -0.15 5.02 -1.35
N ASN A 200 -0.72 5.81 -2.27
CA ASN A 200 -1.92 6.59 -2.00
C ASN A 200 -3.17 5.70 -1.99
N ILE A 201 -4.05 5.89 -0.99
CA ILE A 201 -5.24 5.04 -0.79
C ILE A 201 -6.29 5.26 -1.89
N LEU A 202 -6.53 6.52 -2.28
CA LEU A 202 -7.56 6.84 -3.29
C LEU A 202 -7.20 6.27 -4.66
N THR A 203 -5.95 6.51 -5.08
CA THR A 203 -5.53 6.23 -6.45
C THR A 203 -4.94 4.85 -6.64
N GLY A 204 -4.49 4.21 -5.54
CA GLY A 204 -3.77 2.94 -5.58
C GLY A 204 -2.37 3.05 -6.19
N LYS A 205 -1.88 4.27 -6.47
CA LYS A 205 -0.57 4.55 -7.07
C LYS A 205 0.48 4.93 -6.02
N CYS A 206 1.75 4.84 -6.40
CA CYS A 206 2.88 5.13 -5.55
C CYS A 206 3.42 6.55 -5.79
N LEU A 207 3.88 7.20 -4.72
CA LEU A 207 4.65 8.44 -4.80
C LEU A 207 5.89 8.19 -5.64
N ASP A 208 6.15 9.05 -6.60
CA ASP A 208 7.12 8.82 -7.68
C ASP A 208 7.95 10.08 -7.96
N ASP A 209 9.26 9.91 -8.01
CA ASP A 209 10.16 10.89 -8.62
C ASP A 209 10.15 10.68 -10.13
N LEU A 210 9.26 11.40 -10.78
CA LEU A 210 8.89 11.21 -12.18
C LEU A 210 10.10 11.28 -13.12
N GLY A 211 10.35 10.16 -13.78
CA GLY A 211 11.44 10.06 -14.75
C GLY A 211 12.83 9.98 -14.14
N PHE A 212 12.95 9.61 -12.84
CA PHE A 212 14.24 9.55 -12.12
C PHE A 212 15.00 10.88 -12.14
N ASN A 213 14.27 11.98 -12.10
CA ASN A 213 14.85 13.32 -12.24
C ASN A 213 15.25 13.91 -10.89
N THR A 214 16.51 13.75 -10.52
CA THR A 214 17.07 14.24 -9.25
C THR A 214 17.41 15.74 -9.21
N ALA A 215 17.02 16.50 -10.24
CA ALA A 215 17.24 17.95 -10.24
C ALA A 215 16.41 18.63 -9.13
N ASN A 216 17.04 19.49 -8.35
CA ASN A 216 16.36 20.25 -7.30
C ASN A 216 15.16 21.02 -7.87
N GLY A 217 14.01 20.88 -7.22
CA GLY A 217 12.77 21.53 -7.68
C GLY A 217 11.92 20.67 -8.61
N THR A 218 12.34 19.44 -8.94
CA THR A 218 11.50 18.50 -9.69
C THR A 218 10.29 18.11 -8.88
N GLN A 219 9.10 18.44 -9.38
CA GLN A 219 7.84 18.14 -8.69
C GLN A 219 7.54 16.66 -8.74
N LEU A 220 7.30 16.07 -7.58
CA LEU A 220 6.85 14.70 -7.43
C LEU A 220 5.43 14.49 -7.98
N GLY A 221 5.12 13.24 -8.28
CA GLY A 221 3.80 12.83 -8.73
C GLY A 221 3.46 11.44 -8.25
N ILE A 222 2.43 10.86 -8.85
CA ILE A 222 2.06 9.47 -8.66
C ILE A 222 2.23 8.68 -9.97
N TRP A 223 2.56 7.40 -9.83
CA TRP A 223 2.67 6.46 -10.94
C TRP A 223 2.22 5.08 -10.50
N ASP A 224 1.89 4.18 -11.45
CA ASP A 224 1.66 2.78 -11.14
C ASP A 224 2.81 2.24 -10.30
N CYS A 225 2.51 1.54 -9.21
CA CYS A 225 3.53 0.95 -8.35
C CYS A 225 4.28 -0.11 -9.14
N ASN A 226 5.54 0.17 -9.48
CA ASN A 226 6.38 -0.66 -10.35
C ASN A 226 7.62 -1.23 -9.67
N GLY A 227 7.82 -0.89 -8.37
CA GLY A 227 8.94 -1.37 -7.57
C GLY A 227 10.30 -0.74 -7.88
N LEU A 228 10.38 0.24 -8.80
CA LEU A 228 11.63 0.89 -9.18
C LEU A 228 12.13 1.85 -8.10
N ALA A 229 13.41 2.22 -8.16
CA ALA A 229 14.09 3.00 -7.13
C ALA A 229 13.51 4.41 -6.93
N ASN A 230 12.92 5.01 -7.96
CA ASN A 230 12.29 6.34 -7.91
C ASN A 230 10.94 6.35 -7.15
N GLN A 231 10.48 5.19 -6.66
CA GLN A 231 9.30 5.05 -5.81
C GLN A 231 9.66 4.59 -4.39
N LYS A 232 10.95 4.52 -4.04
CA LYS A 232 11.41 4.07 -2.72
C LYS A 232 11.75 5.26 -1.84
N TRP A 233 11.14 5.28 -0.66
CA TRP A 233 11.25 6.37 0.30
C TRP A 233 11.60 5.81 1.67
N VAL A 234 12.70 6.28 2.23
CA VAL A 234 13.15 5.87 3.57
C VAL A 234 12.92 7.03 4.52
N LEU A 235 12.16 6.80 5.58
CA LEU A 235 12.00 7.77 6.66
C LEU A 235 13.26 7.75 7.52
N THR A 236 14.02 8.83 7.50
CA THR A 236 15.29 9.01 8.22
C THR A 236 15.11 10.10 9.27
N PRO A 237 15.24 9.78 10.59
CA PRO A 237 15.16 10.76 11.68
C PRO A 237 16.16 11.91 11.57
#